data_6bb26a520988c4da7e685eb48e2fb9eb
#
_entry.id   6bb26a520988c4da7e685eb48e2fb9eb
#
_cell.length_a   1.000
_cell.length_b   1.000
_cell.length_c   1.000
_cell.angle_alpha   90.00
_cell.angle_beta   90.00
_cell.angle_gamma   90.00
#
_symmetry.space_group_name_H-M   'P 1'
#
loop_
_entity.id
_entity.type
_entity.pdbx_description
1 polymer ?
#
loop_
_entity_poly.entity_id
_entity_poly.type
_entity_poly.pdbx_seq_one_letter_code
_entity_poly.pdbx_strand_id
1 'polypeptide(L)'
;MLKKISLYLTSLVFVFTTVGSAFAVTLKASHQWPGTPRADGSFDPRHEMVQIIADEVKKANVGIDIRIYPAKSLYKPKEQWKPMTTGQLDISAFPLAY
;
A
#
# COMPACT_ATOMS: atom_id res chain seq x y z
N MET A 1 -25.34 39.33 -31.61
CA MET A 1 -24.11 38.71 -32.05
C MET A 1 -23.15 38.37 -30.90
N LEU A 2 -23.11 39.12 -29.84
CA LEU A 2 -22.25 38.87 -28.68
C LEU A 2 -22.75 37.73 -27.77
N LYS A 3 -24.01 37.35 -27.87
CA LYS A 3 -24.60 36.25 -27.06
C LYS A 3 -24.21 34.84 -27.48
N LYS A 4 -23.69 34.63 -28.67
CA LYS A 4 -23.30 33.31 -29.16
C LYS A 4 -21.88 32.90 -28.76
N ILE A 5 -21.03 33.84 -28.38
CA ILE A 5 -19.63 33.58 -28.01
C ILE A 5 -19.51 33.10 -26.56
N SER A 6 -20.40 33.55 -25.67
CA SER A 6 -20.39 33.16 -24.25
C SER A 6 -20.87 31.72 -24.00
N LEU A 7 -21.61 31.11 -24.94
CA LEU A 7 -22.08 29.74 -24.85
C LEU A 7 -20.98 28.70 -25.15
N TYR A 8 -19.96 29.07 -25.92
CA TYR A 8 -18.86 28.18 -26.24
C TYR A 8 -17.78 28.10 -25.14
N LEU A 9 -17.67 29.14 -24.31
CA LEU A 9 -16.71 29.20 -23.22
C LEU A 9 -17.15 28.36 -22.00
N THR A 10 -18.45 28.14 -21.80
CA THR A 10 -18.98 27.35 -20.69
C THR A 10 -18.87 25.85 -20.91
N SER A 11 -18.76 25.38 -22.15
CA SER A 11 -18.65 23.94 -22.44
C SER A 11 -17.21 23.40 -22.30
N LEU A 12 -16.21 24.27 -22.29
CA LEU A 12 -14.79 23.86 -22.17
C LEU A 12 -14.35 23.59 -20.73
N VAL A 13 -15.07 24.07 -19.73
CA VAL A 13 -14.74 23.88 -18.31
C VAL A 13 -15.14 22.53 -17.79
N PHE A 14 -16.04 21.82 -18.47
CA PHE A 14 -16.57 20.52 -18.04
C PHE A 14 -15.65 19.32 -18.32
N VAL A 15 -14.64 19.48 -19.17
CA VAL A 15 -13.78 18.38 -19.60
C VAL A 15 -12.66 18.05 -18.60
N PHE A 16 -12.37 18.98 -17.67
CA PHE A 16 -11.29 18.81 -16.70
C PHE A 16 -11.69 18.18 -15.36
N THR A 17 -12.98 17.96 -15.12
CA THR A 17 -13.48 17.40 -13.86
C THR A 17 -13.61 15.89 -13.84
N THR A 18 -13.24 15.21 -14.91
CA THR A 18 -13.32 13.75 -15.02
C THR A 18 -11.95 13.06 -14.97
N VAL A 19 -10.94 13.69 -14.39
CA VAL A 19 -9.70 12.99 -14.06
C VAL A 19 -10.02 12.02 -12.93
N GLY A 20 -10.27 10.77 -13.28
CA GLY A 20 -10.74 9.75 -12.37
C GLY A 20 -9.83 9.61 -11.14
N SER A 21 -10.43 9.43 -9.99
CA SER A 21 -9.77 8.98 -8.79
C SER A 21 -9.01 7.68 -9.11
N ALA A 22 -7.70 7.68 -8.94
CA ALA A 22 -6.91 6.46 -8.99
C ALA A 22 -7.46 5.49 -7.93
N PHE A 23 -7.79 4.26 -8.31
CA PHE A 23 -8.19 3.22 -7.38
C PHE A 23 -7.02 2.93 -6.45
N ALA A 24 -7.18 3.17 -5.15
CA ALA A 24 -6.22 2.76 -4.15
C ALA A 24 -6.29 1.24 -3.96
N VAL A 25 -5.16 0.57 -4.08
CA VAL A 25 -5.02 -0.86 -3.81
C VAL A 25 -4.29 -1.02 -2.50
N THR A 26 -4.84 -1.82 -1.59
CA THR A 26 -4.17 -2.17 -0.33
C THR A 26 -3.57 -3.56 -0.45
N LEU A 27 -2.25 -3.65 -0.31
CA LEU A 27 -1.51 -4.91 -0.28
C LEU A 27 -1.29 -5.34 1.16
N LYS A 28 -1.43 -6.63 1.41
CA LYS A 28 -1.19 -7.24 2.73
C LYS A 28 0.23 -7.77 2.80
N ALA A 29 1.00 -7.28 3.77
CA ALA A 29 2.36 -7.75 4.05
C ALA A 29 2.40 -8.45 5.41
N SER A 30 2.87 -9.68 5.43
CA SER A 30 2.96 -10.50 6.64
C SER A 30 4.41 -10.81 6.99
N HIS A 31 4.74 -10.76 8.26
CA HIS A 31 6.02 -11.22 8.78
C HIS A 31 5.91 -11.71 10.23
N GLN A 32 6.96 -12.35 10.71
CA GLN A 32 6.96 -13.03 12.01
C GLN A 32 7.57 -12.21 13.16
N TRP A 33 8.19 -11.08 12.86
CA TRP A 33 8.96 -10.31 13.84
C TRP A 33 8.10 -9.26 14.56
N PRO A 34 8.52 -8.85 15.78
CA PRO A 34 7.76 -7.84 16.53
C PRO A 34 7.63 -6.52 15.77
N GLY A 35 6.44 -5.93 15.80
CA GLY A 35 6.16 -4.62 15.24
C GLY A 35 6.04 -3.51 16.28
N THR A 36 6.30 -3.83 17.55
CA THR A 36 6.30 -2.86 18.64
C THR A 36 7.71 -2.36 18.93
N PRO A 37 7.88 -1.10 19.38
CA PRO A 37 9.20 -0.59 19.71
C PRO A 37 9.78 -1.30 20.95
N ARG A 38 11.11 -1.42 20.96
CA ARG A 38 11.87 -1.88 22.12
C ARG A 38 11.89 -0.80 23.20
N ALA A 39 12.44 -1.13 24.37
CA ALA A 39 12.56 -0.20 25.49
C ALA A 39 13.36 1.07 25.15
N ASP A 40 14.33 0.97 24.25
CA ASP A 40 15.13 2.10 23.76
C ASP A 40 14.46 2.89 22.62
N GLY A 41 13.24 2.54 22.23
CA GLY A 41 12.50 3.16 21.14
C GLY A 41 12.81 2.63 19.76
N SER A 42 13.79 1.72 19.60
CA SER A 42 14.12 1.09 18.32
C SER A 42 13.15 -0.04 17.99
N PHE A 43 13.04 -0.34 16.69
CA PHE A 43 12.27 -1.49 16.22
C PHE A 43 13.19 -2.64 15.82
N ASP A 44 12.63 -3.82 15.66
CA ASP A 44 13.33 -4.92 15.05
C ASP A 44 13.72 -4.52 13.61
N PRO A 45 15.00 -4.65 13.21
CA PRO A 45 15.45 -4.22 11.87
C PRO A 45 14.70 -4.88 10.72
N ARG A 46 14.22 -6.09 10.93
CA ARG A 46 13.45 -6.83 9.92
C ARG A 46 12.04 -6.26 9.74
N HIS A 47 11.43 -5.82 10.82
CA HIS A 47 10.19 -5.06 10.76
C HIS A 47 10.41 -3.69 10.11
N GLU A 48 11.46 -2.99 10.48
CA GLU A 48 11.80 -1.68 9.87
C GLU A 48 11.98 -1.78 8.37
N MET A 49 12.61 -2.85 7.86
CA MET A 49 12.77 -3.06 6.43
C MET A 49 11.42 -3.07 5.71
N VAL A 50 10.45 -3.79 6.25
CA VAL A 50 9.10 -3.84 5.66
C VAL A 50 8.39 -2.48 5.80
N GLN A 51 8.58 -1.80 6.92
CA GLN A 51 8.01 -0.48 7.16
C GLN A 51 8.57 0.57 6.19
N ILE A 52 9.87 0.53 5.92
CA ILE A 52 10.51 1.44 4.94
C ILE A 52 9.90 1.23 3.55
N ILE A 53 9.71 -0.01 3.13
CA ILE A 53 9.08 -0.31 1.85
C ILE A 53 7.66 0.27 1.79
N ALA A 54 6.87 0.07 2.85
CA ALA A 54 5.52 0.61 2.92
C ALA A 54 5.49 2.14 2.86
N ASP A 55 6.39 2.80 3.58
CA ASP A 55 6.49 4.25 3.62
C ASP A 55 6.94 4.83 2.28
N GLU A 56 7.91 4.21 1.62
CA GLU A 56 8.40 4.66 0.31
C GLU A 56 7.35 4.49 -0.80
N VAL A 57 6.60 3.40 -0.77
CA VAL A 57 5.49 3.18 -1.71
C VAL A 57 4.40 4.24 -1.51
N LYS A 58 4.10 4.58 -0.25
CA LYS A 58 3.13 5.63 0.07
C LYS A 58 3.60 7.00 -0.40
N LYS A 59 4.87 7.34 -0.21
CA LYS A 59 5.46 8.59 -0.71
C LYS A 59 5.43 8.71 -2.22
N ALA A 60 5.58 7.59 -2.93
CA ALA A 60 5.55 7.56 -4.38
C ALA A 60 4.17 7.90 -4.95
N ASN A 61 3.12 7.85 -4.14
CA ASN A 61 1.74 8.22 -4.51
C ASN A 61 1.26 7.54 -5.81
N VAL A 62 1.49 6.24 -5.89
CA VAL A 62 1.13 5.42 -7.07
C VAL A 62 -0.20 4.68 -6.90
N GLY A 63 -0.99 5.03 -5.89
CA GLY A 63 -2.27 4.37 -5.60
C GLY A 63 -2.14 3.03 -4.90
N ILE A 64 -1.00 2.74 -4.29
CA ILE A 64 -0.74 1.51 -3.53
C ILE A 64 -0.49 1.86 -2.07
N ASP A 65 -1.16 1.15 -1.18
CA ASP A 65 -0.94 1.19 0.26
C ASP A 65 -0.54 -0.21 0.74
N ILE A 66 0.43 -0.30 1.65
CA ILE A 66 0.88 -1.59 2.19
C ILE A 66 0.49 -1.64 3.66
N ARG A 67 -0.35 -2.62 3.99
CA ARG A 67 -0.73 -2.89 5.37
C ARG A 67 0.13 -4.02 5.93
N ILE A 68 0.84 -3.72 7.01
CA ILE A 68 1.76 -4.65 7.64
C ILE A 68 1.06 -5.41 8.77
N TYR A 69 1.22 -6.74 8.77
CA TYR A 69 0.77 -7.64 9.82
C TYR A 69 1.99 -8.27 10.48
N PRO A 70 2.53 -7.66 11.55
CA PRO A 70 3.74 -8.16 12.20
C PRO A 70 3.44 -9.28 13.18
N ALA A 71 4.49 -9.86 13.77
CA ALA A 71 4.43 -10.76 14.91
C ALA A 71 3.53 -12.00 14.68
N LYS A 72 3.50 -12.56 13.49
CA LYS A 72 2.65 -13.72 13.11
C LYS A 72 1.14 -13.42 13.22
N SER A 73 0.75 -12.15 13.19
CA SER A 73 -0.64 -11.76 13.43
C SER A 73 -1.60 -12.20 12.32
N LEU A 74 -1.10 -12.40 11.10
CA LEU A 74 -1.93 -12.88 9.99
C LEU A 74 -1.66 -14.36 9.68
N TYR A 75 -0.39 -14.73 9.49
CA TYR A 75 0.02 -16.10 9.21
C TYR A 75 1.27 -16.46 10.00
N LYS A 76 1.38 -17.74 10.41
CA LYS A 76 2.59 -18.28 11.03
C LYS A 76 3.73 -18.39 10.00
N PRO A 77 5.00 -18.46 10.44
CA PRO A 77 6.15 -18.45 9.52
C PRO A 77 6.09 -19.49 8.41
N LYS A 78 5.70 -20.72 8.75
CA LYS A 78 5.63 -21.83 7.78
C LYS A 78 4.34 -21.86 6.96
N GLU A 79 3.39 -20.98 7.24
CA GLU A 79 2.08 -20.94 6.59
C GLU A 79 1.95 -19.79 5.58
N GLN A 80 3.06 -19.11 5.24
CA GLN A 80 3.05 -17.95 4.37
C GLN A 80 2.86 -18.30 2.88
N TRP A 81 3.40 -19.41 2.46
CA TRP A 81 3.47 -19.75 1.03
C TRP A 81 2.09 -19.98 0.40
N LYS A 82 1.25 -20.76 1.06
CA LYS A 82 -0.07 -21.08 0.52
C LYS A 82 -0.94 -19.84 0.28
N PRO A 83 -1.11 -18.92 1.24
CA PRO A 83 -1.87 -17.72 0.98
C PRO A 83 -1.24 -16.79 -0.09
N MET A 84 0.07 -16.82 -0.28
CA MET A 84 0.71 -16.09 -1.38
C MET A 84 0.33 -16.66 -2.74
N THR A 85 0.31 -18.00 -2.86
CA THR A 85 -0.02 -18.65 -4.13
C THR A 85 -1.51 -18.61 -4.45
N THR A 86 -2.37 -18.40 -3.46
CA THR A 86 -3.83 -18.32 -3.63
C THR A 86 -4.38 -16.91 -3.68
N GLY A 87 -3.51 -15.89 -3.61
CA GLY A 87 -3.92 -14.49 -3.69
C GLY A 87 -4.48 -13.89 -2.40
N GLN A 88 -4.35 -14.57 -1.28
CA GLN A 88 -4.81 -14.09 0.04
C GLN A 88 -3.76 -13.21 0.74
N LEU A 89 -2.50 -13.33 0.36
CA LEU A 89 -1.38 -12.55 0.87
C LEU A 89 -0.56 -12.04 -0.32
N ASP A 90 -0.18 -10.78 -0.28
CA ASP A 90 0.53 -10.13 -1.39
C ASP A 90 2.05 -10.11 -1.17
N ILE A 91 2.48 -9.87 0.05
CA ILE A 91 3.89 -9.74 0.42
C ILE A 91 4.17 -10.59 1.66
N SER A 92 5.26 -11.33 1.63
CA SER A 92 5.74 -12.07 2.79
C SER A 92 7.23 -11.85 2.98
N ALA A 93 7.62 -11.53 4.21
CA ALA A 93 9.02 -11.49 4.62
C ALA A 93 9.26 -12.62 5.61
N PHE A 94 10.07 -13.60 5.22
CA PHE A 94 10.39 -14.76 6.06
C PHE A 94 11.78 -15.30 5.73
N PRO A 95 12.43 -16.00 6.68
CA PRO A 95 13.72 -16.63 6.41
C PRO A 95 13.61 -17.75 5.36
N LEU A 96 14.63 -17.87 4.52
CA LEU A 96 14.69 -18.91 3.48
C LEU A 96 14.81 -20.33 4.04
N ALA A 97 15.01 -20.47 5.34
CA ALA A 97 15.11 -21.77 6.00
C ALA A 97 13.76 -22.47 6.22
N TYR A 98 12.66 -21.84 5.85
CA TYR A 98 11.30 -22.40 6.00
C TYR A 98 10.74 -22.93 4.71
#